data_074f2bea774c32bd8e04e38dc60836fd
#
_entry.id   074f2bea774c32bd8e04e38dc60836fd
#
_cell.length_a   1.000
_cell.length_b   1.000
_cell.length_c   1.000
_cell.angle_alpha   90.00
_cell.angle_beta   90.00
_cell.angle_gamma   90.00
#
_symmetry.space_group_name_H-M   'P 1'
#
loop_
_entity.id
_entity.type
_entity.pdbx_description
1 polymer ?
#
loop_
_entity_poly.entity_id
_entity_poly.type
_entity_poly.pdbx_seq_one_letter_code
_entity_poly.pdbx_strand_id
1 'polypeptide(L)'
;MVDQSGKGNFIHVQQAIDSIPPNNQEWTIIHLKPGVYNEKVEISADKPYIILQGENRMTTVIQWGDFGSSLESSTFKLLAENFMAREITFKNTFDNVIPTGLLGKITWAPAAFVQGDKVSFYSCSFISLQDTLTDWQGRHYFEQCYFEGVIDFIWGGGQSIYQNCVINVTESLLANGNAYITAQARESDKETNGFVFKYCKVTGSGPAFLGRAYGNYSRVVFYKSVFADFIAPQGWDAWNHKGKEEMITYAEIGCTGPGADMSKRVKWEKNLSEEEVRQLVRVHLFINQEMWMQEQLHALTISGPHMLMEK
;
A
#
# COMPACT_ATOMS: atom_id res chain seq x y z
N MET A 1 11.41 -15.96 16.21
CA MET A 1 10.86 -16.72 15.08
C MET A 1 9.43 -17.15 15.42
N VAL A 2 8.50 -16.94 14.50
CA VAL A 2 7.10 -17.39 14.59
C VAL A 2 6.92 -18.60 13.69
N ASP A 3 6.40 -19.70 14.24
CA ASP A 3 6.17 -20.96 13.52
C ASP A 3 4.95 -21.67 14.09
N GLN A 4 3.89 -21.77 13.30
CA GLN A 4 2.63 -22.43 13.70
C GLN A 4 2.79 -23.91 14.03
N SER A 5 3.87 -24.57 13.60
CA SER A 5 4.19 -25.95 13.97
C SER A 5 4.69 -26.10 15.41
N GLY A 6 4.88 -25.01 16.14
CA GLY A 6 5.39 -24.98 17.52
C GLY A 6 6.91 -25.11 17.64
N LYS A 7 7.65 -25.09 16.53
CA LYS A 7 9.13 -25.14 16.53
C LYS A 7 9.79 -23.76 16.66
N GLY A 8 8.99 -22.68 16.68
CA GLY A 8 9.46 -21.31 16.88
C GLY A 8 9.40 -20.89 18.36
N ASN A 9 9.78 -19.64 18.60
CA ASN A 9 9.61 -19.00 19.90
C ASN A 9 8.13 -18.67 20.18
N PHE A 10 7.35 -18.45 19.13
CA PHE A 10 5.94 -18.07 19.14
C PHE A 10 5.19 -18.83 18.05
N ILE A 11 3.90 -19.07 18.26
CA ILE A 11 2.98 -19.63 17.25
C ILE A 11 2.08 -18.55 16.63
N HIS A 12 2.00 -17.35 17.24
CA HIS A 12 1.22 -16.21 16.79
C HIS A 12 2.12 -15.01 16.52
N VAL A 13 1.77 -14.24 15.47
CA VAL A 13 2.50 -13.02 15.08
C VAL A 13 2.35 -11.95 16.15
N GLN A 14 1.12 -11.73 16.63
CA GLN A 14 0.85 -10.72 17.66
C GLN A 14 1.65 -10.98 18.93
N GLN A 15 1.76 -12.24 19.37
CA GLN A 15 2.54 -12.58 20.56
C GLN A 15 4.03 -12.22 20.42
N ALA A 16 4.60 -12.40 19.22
CA ALA A 16 5.97 -12.02 18.95
C ALA A 16 6.15 -10.49 19.02
N ILE A 17 5.20 -9.73 18.48
CA ILE A 17 5.19 -8.26 18.55
C ILE A 17 5.04 -7.81 20.01
N ASP A 18 4.14 -8.43 20.78
CA ASP A 18 3.88 -8.08 22.17
C ASP A 18 5.09 -8.31 23.07
N SER A 19 5.95 -9.27 22.73
CA SER A 19 7.19 -9.55 23.46
C SER A 19 8.27 -8.45 23.33
N ILE A 20 8.14 -7.55 22.34
CA ILE A 20 9.05 -6.41 22.19
C ILE A 20 8.65 -5.34 23.21
N PRO A 21 9.59 -4.81 24.02
CA PRO A 21 9.28 -3.79 25.00
C PRO A 21 8.80 -2.49 24.33
N PRO A 22 7.97 -1.70 25.02
CA PRO A 22 7.60 -0.38 24.54
C PRO A 22 8.84 0.56 24.47
N ASN A 23 8.80 1.51 23.54
CA ASN A 23 9.90 2.46 23.27
C ASN A 23 11.22 1.77 22.90
N ASN A 24 11.12 0.66 22.17
CA ASN A 24 12.27 -0.04 21.63
C ASN A 24 13.15 0.93 20.81
N GLN A 25 14.47 0.82 20.95
CA GLN A 25 15.45 1.68 20.28
C GLN A 25 16.34 0.91 19.29
N GLU A 26 16.14 -0.39 19.17
CA GLU A 26 16.96 -1.28 18.35
C GLU A 26 16.09 -2.10 17.39
N TRP A 27 16.60 -2.31 16.17
CA TRP A 27 15.93 -3.12 15.19
C TRP A 27 15.73 -4.55 15.67
N THR A 28 14.49 -4.99 15.70
CA THR A 28 14.10 -6.36 16.04
C THR A 28 13.50 -7.06 14.83
N ILE A 29 14.13 -8.17 14.41
CA ILE A 29 13.64 -8.98 13.28
C ILE A 29 12.76 -10.11 13.80
N ILE A 30 11.50 -10.14 13.33
CA ILE A 30 10.55 -11.23 13.55
C ILE A 30 10.47 -12.04 12.26
N HIS A 31 11.07 -13.24 12.26
CA HIS A 31 10.96 -14.18 11.14
C HIS A 31 9.66 -14.97 11.24
N LEU A 32 8.87 -14.96 10.15
CA LEU A 32 7.64 -15.70 9.99
C LEU A 32 7.87 -16.89 9.07
N LYS A 33 7.67 -18.09 9.58
CA LYS A 33 7.69 -19.31 8.77
C LYS A 33 6.47 -19.37 7.84
N PRO A 34 6.55 -20.12 6.71
CA PRO A 34 5.39 -20.34 5.87
C PRO A 34 4.20 -20.83 6.68
N GLY A 35 3.05 -20.21 6.46
CA GLY A 35 1.80 -20.51 7.16
C GLY A 35 0.74 -19.46 6.88
N VAL A 36 -0.50 -19.79 7.24
CA VAL A 36 -1.64 -18.85 7.19
C VAL A 36 -1.99 -18.47 8.63
N TYR A 37 -1.55 -17.27 9.01
CA TYR A 37 -1.79 -16.70 10.34
C TYR A 37 -3.14 -15.98 10.34
N ASN A 38 -4.14 -16.64 10.95
CA ASN A 38 -5.49 -16.06 11.09
C ASN A 38 -5.53 -15.16 12.31
N GLU A 39 -4.98 -13.96 12.17
CA GLU A 39 -4.79 -12.99 13.24
C GLU A 39 -5.07 -11.57 12.75
N LYS A 40 -5.72 -10.77 13.60
CA LYS A 40 -5.73 -9.33 13.49
C LYS A 40 -4.48 -8.80 14.20
N VAL A 41 -3.56 -8.20 13.48
CA VAL A 41 -2.24 -7.83 13.99
C VAL A 41 -2.14 -6.32 14.11
N GLU A 42 -1.74 -5.82 15.27
CA GLU A 42 -1.49 -4.39 15.53
C GLU A 42 -0.08 -4.16 16.06
N ILE A 43 0.61 -3.17 15.50
CA ILE A 43 1.87 -2.64 16.03
C ILE A 43 1.59 -1.24 16.53
N SER A 44 1.52 -1.08 17.84
CA SER A 44 1.25 0.20 18.50
C SER A 44 2.39 1.20 18.32
N ALA A 45 2.09 2.50 18.43
CA ALA A 45 3.04 3.57 18.17
C ALA A 45 4.30 3.55 19.06
N ASP A 46 4.20 2.93 20.23
CA ASP A 46 5.30 2.76 21.17
C ASP A 46 6.23 1.57 20.88
N LYS A 47 6.04 0.88 19.74
CA LYS A 47 6.87 -0.26 19.32
C LYS A 47 7.58 -0.01 17.97
N PRO A 48 8.48 0.99 17.87
CA PRO A 48 9.26 1.25 16.66
C PRO A 48 10.36 0.21 16.44
N TYR A 49 11.04 0.30 15.30
CA TYR A 49 12.21 -0.50 14.91
C TYR A 49 11.91 -2.01 14.81
N ILE A 50 10.83 -2.35 14.09
CA ILE A 50 10.44 -3.75 13.84
C ILE A 50 10.59 -4.09 12.36
N ILE A 51 11.17 -5.25 12.10
CA ILE A 51 11.19 -5.89 10.78
C ILE A 51 10.37 -7.18 10.84
N LEU A 52 9.30 -7.27 10.05
CA LEU A 52 8.60 -8.53 9.81
C LEU A 52 9.13 -9.17 8.53
N GLN A 53 9.70 -10.36 8.62
CA GLN A 53 10.28 -11.07 7.49
C GLN A 53 9.64 -12.43 7.29
N GLY A 54 8.83 -12.58 6.24
CA GLY A 54 8.37 -13.85 5.71
C GLY A 54 9.43 -14.54 4.87
N GLU A 55 9.21 -15.80 4.52
CA GLU A 55 10.07 -16.53 3.59
C GLU A 55 9.66 -16.33 2.12
N ASN A 56 8.35 -16.26 1.87
CA ASN A 56 7.78 -15.99 0.56
C ASN A 56 6.34 -15.52 0.73
N ARG A 57 5.97 -14.41 0.08
CA ARG A 57 4.62 -13.84 0.17
C ARG A 57 3.50 -14.80 -0.26
N MET A 58 3.77 -15.77 -1.13
CA MET A 58 2.77 -16.74 -1.57
C MET A 58 2.47 -17.79 -0.50
N THR A 59 3.34 -17.96 0.49
CA THR A 59 3.23 -18.98 1.53
C THR A 59 3.21 -18.43 2.95
N THR A 60 3.55 -17.14 3.15
CA THR A 60 3.50 -16.45 4.44
C THR A 60 2.37 -15.42 4.41
N VAL A 61 1.22 -15.78 4.99
CA VAL A 61 -0.02 -15.00 4.89
C VAL A 61 -0.52 -14.62 6.28
N ILE A 62 -0.75 -13.33 6.52
CA ILE A 62 -1.50 -12.82 7.67
C ILE A 62 -2.87 -12.42 7.15
N GLN A 63 -3.93 -13.02 7.71
CA GLN A 63 -5.29 -12.76 7.24
C GLN A 63 -6.30 -12.65 8.37
N TRP A 64 -7.33 -11.83 8.13
CA TRP A 64 -8.49 -11.69 9.02
C TRP A 64 -9.72 -11.27 8.19
N GLY A 65 -10.94 -11.37 8.74
CA GLY A 65 -12.17 -11.10 8.00
C GLY A 65 -13.06 -10.03 8.64
N ASP A 66 -12.47 -8.98 9.22
CA ASP A 66 -13.22 -7.87 9.80
C ASP A 66 -13.60 -6.84 8.73
N PHE A 67 -14.71 -6.10 8.96
CA PHE A 67 -15.26 -5.15 7.98
C PHE A 67 -16.08 -4.05 8.64
N GLY A 68 -16.43 -3.01 7.87
CA GLY A 68 -17.32 -1.93 8.28
C GLY A 68 -16.64 -0.65 8.72
N SER A 69 -15.29 -0.63 8.78
CA SER A 69 -14.52 0.57 9.08
C SER A 69 -13.17 0.56 8.36
N SER A 70 -12.85 1.63 7.63
CA SER A 70 -11.54 1.82 6.99
C SER A 70 -10.40 1.97 8.00
N LEU A 71 -10.70 2.36 9.24
CA LEU A 71 -9.71 2.65 10.28
C LEU A 71 -9.54 1.49 11.27
N GLU A 72 -10.60 0.73 11.52
CA GLU A 72 -10.61 -0.28 12.59
C GLU A 72 -10.68 -1.72 12.10
N SER A 73 -11.10 -1.97 10.84
CA SER A 73 -11.32 -3.33 10.34
C SER A 73 -10.11 -3.93 9.63
N SER A 74 -8.94 -3.28 9.69
CA SER A 74 -7.75 -3.78 9.02
C SER A 74 -7.24 -5.08 9.62
N THR A 75 -6.78 -5.99 8.76
CA THR A 75 -6.07 -7.20 9.19
C THR A 75 -4.75 -6.86 9.88
N PHE A 76 -4.00 -5.92 9.29
CA PHE A 76 -2.73 -5.42 9.83
C PHE A 76 -2.82 -3.92 10.07
N LYS A 77 -2.60 -3.47 11.31
CA LYS A 77 -2.62 -2.06 11.72
C LYS A 77 -1.24 -1.65 12.22
N LEU A 78 -0.63 -0.69 11.54
CA LEU A 78 0.69 -0.19 11.87
C LEU A 78 0.61 1.29 12.29
N LEU A 79 0.87 1.54 13.56
CA LEU A 79 0.95 2.89 14.14
C LEU A 79 2.40 3.31 14.44
N ALA A 80 3.31 2.33 14.55
CA ALA A 80 4.71 2.55 14.86
C ALA A 80 5.50 3.10 13.66
N GLU A 81 6.46 3.97 13.93
CA GLU A 81 7.46 4.41 12.96
C GLU A 81 8.62 3.42 12.81
N ASN A 82 9.49 3.63 11.82
CA ASN A 82 10.68 2.81 11.59
C ASN A 82 10.33 1.31 11.48
N PHE A 83 9.49 0.99 10.50
CA PHE A 83 9.01 -0.37 10.26
C PHE A 83 9.37 -0.86 8.86
N MET A 84 9.67 -2.15 8.76
CA MET A 84 9.84 -2.82 7.48
C MET A 84 9.09 -4.16 7.47
N ALA A 85 8.47 -4.50 6.34
CA ALA A 85 7.98 -5.85 6.09
C ALA A 85 8.50 -6.39 4.74
N ARG A 86 8.75 -7.70 4.68
CA ARG A 86 9.22 -8.37 3.47
C ARG A 86 8.57 -9.73 3.30
N GLU A 87 8.25 -10.08 2.04
CA GLU A 87 7.79 -11.41 1.64
C GLU A 87 6.56 -11.91 2.43
N ILE A 88 5.59 -11.02 2.70
CA ILE A 88 4.36 -11.31 3.45
C ILE A 88 3.14 -10.89 2.63
N THR A 89 2.10 -11.69 2.64
CA THR A 89 0.76 -11.31 2.20
C THR A 89 -0.08 -10.86 3.40
N PHE A 90 -0.61 -9.65 3.31
CA PHE A 90 -1.67 -9.13 4.17
C PHE A 90 -3.00 -9.25 3.43
N LYS A 91 -3.96 -9.98 3.99
CA LYS A 91 -5.24 -10.24 3.32
C LYS A 91 -6.41 -9.98 4.26
N ASN A 92 -7.40 -9.21 3.79
CA ASN A 92 -8.72 -9.23 4.41
C ASN A 92 -9.60 -10.24 3.66
N THR A 93 -10.24 -11.12 4.39
CA THR A 93 -11.00 -12.25 3.82
C THR A 93 -12.52 -12.02 3.80
N PHE A 94 -12.97 -10.82 4.12
CA PHE A 94 -14.39 -10.47 4.17
C PHE A 94 -15.11 -10.68 2.82
N ASP A 95 -14.43 -10.49 1.71
CA ASP A 95 -14.91 -10.68 0.33
C ASP A 95 -15.48 -12.08 0.04
N ASN A 96 -15.05 -13.09 0.80
CA ASN A 96 -15.49 -14.48 0.60
C ASN A 96 -16.94 -14.74 1.03
N VAL A 97 -17.64 -13.75 1.58
CA VAL A 97 -18.94 -13.92 2.25
C VAL A 97 -20.09 -13.18 1.57
N ILE A 98 -19.83 -12.46 0.46
CA ILE A 98 -20.91 -11.76 -0.24
C ILE A 98 -21.81 -12.79 -0.95
N PRO A 99 -23.03 -13.08 -0.45
CA PRO A 99 -23.94 -13.98 -1.13
C PRO A 99 -24.24 -13.45 -2.53
N THR A 100 -24.25 -14.33 -3.52
CA THR A 100 -24.47 -14.03 -4.95
C THR A 100 -25.75 -13.27 -5.29
N GLY A 101 -26.59 -12.95 -4.33
CA GLY A 101 -27.82 -12.13 -4.48
C GLY A 101 -27.70 -10.72 -3.89
N LEU A 102 -26.57 -10.35 -3.28
CA LEU A 102 -26.31 -9.03 -2.69
C LEU A 102 -25.21 -8.28 -3.49
N LEU A 103 -25.22 -8.42 -4.80
CA LEU A 103 -24.45 -7.57 -5.70
C LEU A 103 -24.70 -6.10 -5.35
N GLY A 104 -23.73 -5.45 -4.71
CA GLY A 104 -23.80 -4.02 -4.43
C GLY A 104 -23.41 -3.57 -3.03
N LYS A 105 -22.91 -4.45 -2.16
CA LYS A 105 -22.38 -4.01 -0.86
C LYS A 105 -20.95 -4.48 -0.63
N ILE A 106 -20.04 -4.05 -1.51
CA ILE A 106 -18.64 -3.93 -1.11
C ILE A 106 -18.62 -2.92 0.04
N THR A 107 -17.90 -3.24 1.11
CA THR A 107 -17.73 -2.34 2.25
C THR A 107 -16.28 -2.27 2.65
N TRP A 108 -15.94 -1.33 3.50
CA TRP A 108 -14.60 -1.09 4.02
C TRP A 108 -14.07 -2.32 4.74
N ALA A 109 -13.04 -2.91 4.20
CA ALA A 109 -12.41 -4.13 4.72
C ALA A 109 -10.90 -4.11 4.42
N PRO A 110 -10.11 -3.21 5.04
CA PRO A 110 -8.70 -3.07 4.70
C PRO A 110 -7.88 -4.32 5.03
N ALA A 111 -6.94 -4.66 4.14
CA ALA A 111 -5.91 -5.64 4.45
C ALA A 111 -4.83 -5.02 5.35
N ALA A 112 -4.51 -3.72 5.14
CA ALA A 112 -3.55 -3.01 5.97
C ALA A 112 -3.96 -1.55 6.18
N PHE A 113 -3.71 -1.04 7.40
CA PHE A 113 -3.74 0.37 7.78
C PHE A 113 -2.34 0.80 8.20
N VAL A 114 -1.77 1.83 7.56
CA VAL A 114 -0.40 2.29 7.77
C VAL A 114 -0.40 3.77 8.13
N GLN A 115 0.00 4.07 9.36
CA GLN A 115 0.07 5.44 9.89
C GLN A 115 1.48 5.84 10.34
N GLY A 116 2.35 4.88 10.66
CA GLY A 116 3.72 5.16 11.11
C GLY A 116 4.56 5.86 10.05
N ASP A 117 5.49 6.72 10.45
CA ASP A 117 6.46 7.32 9.53
C ASP A 117 7.66 6.39 9.26
N LYS A 118 8.35 6.55 8.13
CA LYS A 118 9.53 5.76 7.75
C LYS A 118 9.23 4.27 7.65
N VAL A 119 8.22 3.93 6.86
CA VAL A 119 7.73 2.57 6.69
C VAL A 119 8.05 2.04 5.29
N SER A 120 8.53 0.81 5.19
CA SER A 120 8.79 0.17 3.91
C SER A 120 8.25 -1.26 3.81
N PHE A 121 7.80 -1.60 2.60
CA PHE A 121 7.33 -2.94 2.25
C PHE A 121 8.05 -3.42 0.99
N TYR A 122 8.65 -4.61 1.05
CA TYR A 122 9.37 -5.23 -0.06
C TYR A 122 8.76 -6.58 -0.41
N SER A 123 8.40 -6.79 -1.67
CA SER A 123 7.82 -8.04 -2.15
C SER A 123 6.62 -8.51 -1.31
N CYS A 124 5.80 -7.58 -0.79
CA CYS A 124 4.59 -7.89 -0.04
C CYS A 124 3.36 -7.90 -0.96
N SER A 125 2.26 -8.51 -0.49
CA SER A 125 0.96 -8.45 -1.16
C SER A 125 -0.10 -7.89 -0.22
N PHE A 126 -1.01 -7.08 -0.76
CA PHE A 126 -2.16 -6.51 -0.07
C PHE A 126 -3.42 -6.90 -0.87
N ILE A 127 -4.32 -7.65 -0.25
CA ILE A 127 -5.45 -8.26 -0.93
C ILE A 127 -6.75 -8.01 -0.18
N SER A 128 -7.66 -7.31 -0.82
CA SER A 128 -9.05 -7.10 -0.38
C SER A 128 -9.89 -6.56 -1.56
N LEU A 129 -11.09 -6.03 -1.29
CA LEU A 129 -11.96 -5.41 -2.31
C LEU A 129 -12.03 -3.89 -2.18
N GLN A 130 -12.35 -3.35 -1.00
CA GLN A 130 -12.45 -1.91 -0.78
C GLN A 130 -11.49 -1.47 0.33
N ASP A 131 -10.80 -0.34 0.09
CA ASP A 131 -9.84 0.26 1.01
C ASP A 131 -8.66 -0.69 1.34
N THR A 132 -8.27 -1.56 0.42
CA THR A 132 -7.30 -2.64 0.66
C THR A 132 -6.05 -2.18 1.39
N LEU A 133 -5.42 -1.09 0.95
CA LEU A 133 -4.38 -0.39 1.67
C LEU A 133 -4.88 0.99 2.09
N THR A 134 -5.04 1.19 3.37
CA THR A 134 -5.18 2.50 3.99
C THR A 134 -3.79 3.07 4.26
N ASP A 135 -3.26 3.79 3.29
CA ASP A 135 -1.99 4.53 3.35
C ASP A 135 -2.25 5.89 3.99
N TRP A 136 -2.40 5.89 5.35
CA TRP A 136 -3.07 6.98 6.06
C TRP A 136 -2.25 8.25 6.16
N GLN A 137 -1.04 8.17 6.73
CA GLN A 137 -0.11 9.30 6.85
C GLN A 137 1.30 8.79 7.14
N GLY A 138 2.32 9.62 6.93
CA GLY A 138 3.73 9.27 7.06
C GLY A 138 4.39 9.08 5.70
N ARG A 139 5.71 8.80 5.71
CA ARG A 139 6.51 8.54 4.51
C ARG A 139 6.64 7.03 4.30
N HIS A 140 6.18 6.55 3.15
CA HIS A 140 6.12 5.12 2.89
C HIS A 140 6.78 4.75 1.55
N TYR A 141 7.37 3.57 1.53
CA TYR A 141 7.98 2.99 0.35
C TYR A 141 7.51 1.56 0.11
N PHE A 142 6.99 1.31 -1.06
CA PHE A 142 6.54 -0.02 -1.49
C PHE A 142 7.33 -0.43 -2.72
N GLU A 143 8.06 -1.53 -2.67
CA GLU A 143 8.83 -2.05 -3.80
C GLU A 143 8.47 -3.49 -4.13
N GLN A 144 8.22 -3.76 -5.43
CA GLN A 144 7.85 -5.08 -5.95
C GLN A 144 6.61 -5.68 -5.26
N CYS A 145 5.75 -4.83 -4.71
CA CYS A 145 4.52 -5.23 -4.03
C CYS A 145 3.38 -5.51 -5.02
N TYR A 146 2.42 -6.29 -4.57
CA TYR A 146 1.17 -6.58 -5.27
C TYR A 146 0.00 -6.01 -4.49
N PHE A 147 -0.85 -5.26 -5.17
CA PHE A 147 -2.08 -4.69 -4.61
C PHE A 147 -3.27 -5.18 -5.42
N GLU A 148 -4.31 -5.65 -4.74
CA GLU A 148 -5.54 -6.12 -5.36
C GLU A 148 -6.75 -5.49 -4.69
N GLY A 149 -7.70 -5.04 -5.51
CA GLY A 149 -8.94 -4.44 -5.02
C GLY A 149 -9.85 -3.95 -6.13
N VAL A 150 -10.91 -3.24 -5.73
CA VAL A 150 -11.95 -2.72 -6.63
C VAL A 150 -12.20 -1.23 -6.38
N ILE A 151 -12.49 -0.83 -5.14
CA ILE A 151 -12.87 0.55 -4.82
C ILE A 151 -11.87 1.14 -3.83
N ASP A 152 -11.26 2.29 -4.22
CA ASP A 152 -10.35 3.07 -3.37
C ASP A 152 -9.28 2.19 -2.72
N PHE A 153 -8.83 1.18 -3.45
CA PHE A 153 -8.04 0.13 -2.81
C PHE A 153 -6.60 0.52 -2.48
N ILE A 154 -6.20 1.76 -2.82
CA ILE A 154 -5.04 2.48 -2.27
C ILE A 154 -5.52 3.87 -1.91
N TRP A 155 -5.82 4.13 -0.63
CA TRP A 155 -6.38 5.41 -0.21
C TRP A 155 -5.71 5.97 1.04
N GLY A 156 -5.89 7.26 1.30
CA GLY A 156 -5.36 7.96 2.47
C GLY A 156 -4.47 9.14 2.11
N GLY A 157 -3.77 9.67 3.11
CA GLY A 157 -2.95 10.88 3.02
C GLY A 157 -1.45 10.63 3.14
N GLY A 158 -0.96 9.42 2.87
CA GLY A 158 0.47 9.11 2.91
C GLY A 158 1.30 9.89 1.90
N GLN A 159 2.58 10.06 2.19
CA GLN A 159 3.62 10.54 1.27
C GLN A 159 4.40 9.34 0.75
N SER A 160 3.94 8.75 -0.35
CA SER A 160 4.27 7.37 -0.66
C SER A 160 4.80 7.17 -2.08
N ILE A 161 5.82 6.33 -2.20
CA ILE A 161 6.32 5.83 -3.49
C ILE A 161 6.03 4.34 -3.61
N TYR A 162 5.37 3.98 -4.70
CA TYR A 162 5.12 2.62 -5.15
C TYR A 162 6.02 2.34 -6.35
N GLN A 163 7.04 1.50 -6.19
CA GLN A 163 8.04 1.24 -7.22
C GLN A 163 8.01 -0.21 -7.69
N ASN A 164 7.97 -0.43 -8.99
CA ASN A 164 7.95 -1.76 -9.61
C ASN A 164 6.79 -2.66 -9.09
N CYS A 165 5.68 -2.04 -8.68
CA CYS A 165 4.53 -2.75 -8.12
C CYS A 165 3.57 -3.23 -9.22
N VAL A 166 2.79 -4.25 -8.87
CA VAL A 166 1.63 -4.69 -9.66
C VAL A 166 0.36 -4.21 -8.96
N ILE A 167 -0.45 -3.46 -9.69
CA ILE A 167 -1.73 -2.92 -9.23
C ILE A 167 -2.82 -3.65 -10.00
N ASN A 168 -3.57 -4.52 -9.34
CA ASN A 168 -4.54 -5.40 -9.97
C ASN A 168 -5.97 -5.04 -9.58
N VAL A 169 -6.76 -4.65 -10.58
CA VAL A 169 -8.20 -4.44 -10.39
C VAL A 169 -8.91 -5.78 -10.55
N THR A 170 -9.50 -6.28 -9.48
CA THR A 170 -10.24 -7.54 -9.49
C THR A 170 -11.74 -7.28 -9.43
N GLU A 171 -12.55 -8.19 -9.97
CA GLU A 171 -14.01 -8.21 -9.84
C GLU A 171 -14.71 -6.84 -10.01
N SER A 172 -14.27 -6.04 -10.97
CA SER A 172 -14.79 -4.66 -11.21
C SER A 172 -16.31 -4.57 -11.35
N LEU A 173 -16.98 -5.65 -11.74
CA LEU A 173 -18.44 -5.75 -11.80
C LEU A 173 -19.11 -5.53 -10.44
N LEU A 174 -18.41 -5.80 -9.32
CA LEU A 174 -18.90 -5.54 -7.97
C LEU A 174 -19.02 -4.05 -7.66
N ALA A 175 -18.34 -3.19 -8.40
CA ALA A 175 -18.38 -1.73 -8.21
C ALA A 175 -19.67 -1.08 -8.70
N ASN A 176 -20.61 -1.82 -9.30
CA ASN A 176 -21.82 -1.26 -9.96
C ASN A 176 -21.51 -0.09 -10.92
N GLY A 177 -20.36 -0.16 -11.62
CA GLY A 177 -19.90 0.90 -12.51
C GLY A 177 -18.40 0.82 -12.72
N ASN A 178 -17.68 1.86 -12.31
CA ASN A 178 -16.24 1.91 -12.43
C ASN A 178 -15.56 1.53 -11.13
N ALA A 179 -14.45 0.79 -11.23
CA ALA A 179 -13.51 0.63 -10.13
C ALA A 179 -12.65 1.91 -9.94
N TYR A 180 -12.08 2.08 -8.77
CA TYR A 180 -11.18 3.20 -8.44
C TYR A 180 -9.90 2.66 -7.81
N ILE A 181 -8.75 2.91 -8.45
CA ILE A 181 -7.45 2.43 -7.96
C ILE A 181 -7.03 3.23 -6.74
N THR A 182 -7.04 4.55 -6.85
CA THR A 182 -6.60 5.44 -5.76
C THR A 182 -7.68 6.40 -5.29
N ALA A 183 -7.61 6.77 -4.00
CA ALA A 183 -8.41 7.83 -3.39
C ALA A 183 -7.53 8.64 -2.43
N GLN A 184 -6.67 9.50 -2.96
CA GLN A 184 -5.68 10.21 -2.17
C GLN A 184 -6.28 11.44 -1.47
N ALA A 185 -5.92 11.65 -0.19
CA ALA A 185 -6.59 12.53 0.76
C ALA A 185 -5.78 13.79 1.16
N ARG A 186 -4.95 14.34 0.29
CA ARG A 186 -4.24 15.60 0.53
C ARG A 186 -5.22 16.77 0.61
N GLU A 187 -5.17 17.55 1.70
CA GLU A 187 -6.16 18.61 1.97
C GLU A 187 -5.63 20.03 1.78
N SER A 188 -4.32 20.22 1.62
CA SER A 188 -3.71 21.54 1.46
C SER A 188 -2.59 21.53 0.43
N ASP A 189 -2.40 22.65 -0.27
CA ASP A 189 -1.26 22.90 -1.17
C ASP A 189 0.09 22.94 -0.41
N LYS A 190 0.06 23.18 0.89
CA LYS A 190 1.25 23.22 1.76
C LYS A 190 1.72 21.83 2.20
N GLU A 191 0.86 20.82 2.11
CA GLU A 191 1.24 19.45 2.42
C GLU A 191 2.12 18.86 1.34
N THR A 192 3.10 18.04 1.74
CA THR A 192 4.04 17.40 0.82
C THR A 192 3.59 16.04 0.33
N ASN A 193 2.58 15.46 0.98
CA ASN A 193 2.05 14.12 0.72
C ASN A 193 1.48 13.94 -0.70
N GLY A 194 1.27 12.70 -1.06
CA GLY A 194 0.78 12.26 -2.36
C GLY A 194 1.26 10.84 -2.70
N PHE A 195 0.62 10.21 -3.67
CA PHE A 195 0.98 8.88 -4.14
C PHE A 195 1.73 8.95 -5.47
N VAL A 196 2.90 8.34 -5.53
CA VAL A 196 3.74 8.28 -6.73
C VAL A 196 4.00 6.84 -7.13
N PHE A 197 3.45 6.43 -8.28
CA PHE A 197 3.61 5.10 -8.84
C PHE A 197 4.68 5.11 -9.93
N LYS A 198 5.80 4.43 -9.71
CA LYS A 198 6.94 4.39 -10.63
C LYS A 198 7.14 3.01 -11.20
N TYR A 199 7.19 2.90 -12.52
CA TYR A 199 7.45 1.64 -13.21
C TYR A 199 6.48 0.54 -12.79
N CYS A 200 5.26 0.91 -12.44
CA CYS A 200 4.22 -0.02 -12.01
C CYS A 200 3.51 -0.64 -13.21
N LYS A 201 2.92 -1.80 -12.99
CA LYS A 201 2.05 -2.47 -13.96
C LYS A 201 0.62 -2.46 -13.42
N VAL A 202 -0.28 -1.79 -14.14
CA VAL A 202 -1.71 -1.74 -13.81
C VAL A 202 -2.41 -2.79 -14.67
N THR A 203 -2.99 -3.78 -14.02
CA THR A 203 -3.62 -4.96 -14.64
C THR A 203 -5.01 -5.21 -14.07
N GLY A 204 -5.74 -6.13 -14.65
CA GLY A 204 -7.03 -6.56 -14.12
C GLY A 204 -8.17 -6.41 -15.12
N SER A 205 -9.36 -6.16 -14.58
CA SER A 205 -10.59 -5.97 -15.34
C SER A 205 -11.21 -4.61 -15.04
N GLY A 206 -11.90 -4.04 -16.01
CA GLY A 206 -12.46 -2.70 -15.90
C GLY A 206 -13.92 -2.61 -16.29
N PRO A 207 -14.40 -1.35 -16.41
CA PRO A 207 -13.63 -0.09 -16.43
C PRO A 207 -13.17 0.37 -15.04
N ALA A 208 -11.97 0.97 -15.00
CA ALA A 208 -11.40 1.52 -13.76
C ALA A 208 -10.82 2.92 -13.98
N PHE A 209 -11.00 3.82 -13.02
CA PHE A 209 -10.27 5.07 -12.93
C PHE A 209 -8.91 4.85 -12.24
N LEU A 210 -7.88 5.55 -12.67
CA LEU A 210 -6.58 5.60 -11.99
C LEU A 210 -6.71 6.20 -10.58
N GLY A 211 -7.68 7.10 -10.40
CA GLY A 211 -8.03 7.62 -9.10
C GLY A 211 -9.21 8.58 -9.11
N ARG A 212 -9.74 8.79 -7.90
CA ARG A 212 -10.69 9.86 -7.60
C ARG A 212 -10.18 10.75 -6.47
N ALA A 213 -10.52 12.06 -6.52
CA ALA A 213 -10.04 13.01 -5.54
C ALA A 213 -10.83 12.87 -4.22
N TYR A 214 -10.18 12.30 -3.18
CA TYR A 214 -10.74 12.24 -1.84
C TYR A 214 -10.54 13.58 -1.12
N GLY A 215 -9.30 14.08 -1.10
CA GLY A 215 -8.98 15.41 -0.56
C GLY A 215 -9.04 16.52 -1.62
N ASN A 216 -9.22 17.77 -1.16
CA ASN A 216 -9.32 18.95 -2.02
C ASN A 216 -8.08 19.16 -2.92
N TYR A 217 -6.90 18.79 -2.44
CA TYR A 217 -5.62 18.94 -3.13
C TYR A 217 -4.99 17.58 -3.47
N SER A 218 -5.82 16.56 -3.65
CA SER A 218 -5.41 15.19 -3.94
C SER A 218 -4.29 15.15 -4.98
N ARG A 219 -3.23 14.35 -4.71
CA ARG A 219 -2.05 14.23 -5.57
C ARG A 219 -1.73 12.77 -5.87
N VAL A 220 -1.82 12.40 -7.15
CA VAL A 220 -1.44 11.07 -7.65
C VAL A 220 -0.65 11.22 -8.95
N VAL A 221 0.51 10.58 -9.03
CA VAL A 221 1.37 10.61 -10.20
C VAL A 221 1.75 9.19 -10.62
N PHE A 222 1.46 8.84 -11.87
CA PHE A 222 2.00 7.64 -12.50
C PHE A 222 3.18 8.02 -13.38
N TYR A 223 4.33 7.41 -13.15
CA TYR A 223 5.58 7.67 -13.87
C TYR A 223 6.08 6.40 -14.56
N LYS A 224 6.17 6.41 -15.89
CA LYS A 224 6.69 5.30 -16.72
C LYS A 224 6.07 3.96 -16.37
N SER A 225 4.77 3.97 -16.06
CA SER A 225 3.98 2.78 -15.74
C SER A 225 3.28 2.22 -16.98
N VAL A 226 2.85 0.99 -16.92
CA VAL A 226 2.19 0.29 -18.03
C VAL A 226 0.75 -0.01 -17.66
N PHE A 227 -0.21 0.42 -18.49
CA PHE A 227 -1.64 0.25 -18.24
C PHE A 227 -2.27 -0.71 -19.27
N ALA A 228 -2.99 -1.71 -18.77
CA ALA A 228 -3.84 -2.54 -19.61
C ALA A 228 -5.08 -1.78 -20.12
N ASP A 229 -5.83 -2.32 -21.04
CA ASP A 229 -6.89 -1.64 -21.82
C ASP A 229 -8.24 -1.47 -21.09
N PHE A 230 -8.28 -1.65 -19.79
CA PHE A 230 -9.49 -1.50 -18.97
C PHE A 230 -9.59 -0.12 -18.29
N ILE A 231 -8.58 0.74 -18.40
CA ILE A 231 -8.63 2.08 -17.81
C ILE A 231 -9.70 2.92 -18.50
N ALA A 232 -10.57 3.53 -17.69
CA ALA A 232 -11.62 4.43 -18.19
C ALA A 232 -10.98 5.54 -19.05
N PRO A 233 -11.53 5.87 -20.23
CA PRO A 233 -10.91 6.85 -21.13
C PRO A 233 -10.61 8.19 -20.50
N GLN A 234 -11.43 8.63 -19.52
CA GLN A 234 -11.24 9.86 -18.76
C GLN A 234 -10.02 9.80 -17.81
N GLY A 235 -9.60 8.61 -17.41
CA GLY A 235 -8.48 8.34 -16.52
C GLY A 235 -8.73 8.69 -15.06
N TRP A 236 -9.30 9.85 -14.79
CA TRP A 236 -9.43 10.43 -13.46
C TRP A 236 -10.86 10.93 -13.17
N ASP A 237 -11.25 10.92 -11.91
CA ASP A 237 -12.55 11.46 -11.44
C ASP A 237 -12.31 12.53 -10.34
N ALA A 238 -12.82 13.73 -10.56
CA ALA A 238 -12.76 14.79 -9.56
C ALA A 238 -13.75 14.56 -8.39
N TRP A 239 -14.69 13.62 -8.55
CA TRP A 239 -15.67 13.19 -7.55
C TRP A 239 -16.39 14.39 -6.91
N ASN A 240 -16.16 14.65 -5.60
CA ASN A 240 -16.80 15.73 -4.85
C ASN A 240 -16.18 17.12 -5.11
N HIS A 241 -15.14 17.21 -5.94
CA HIS A 241 -14.37 18.42 -6.21
C HIS A 241 -14.60 18.96 -7.63
N LYS A 242 -15.71 18.58 -8.28
CA LYS A 242 -16.11 19.11 -9.59
C LYS A 242 -16.24 20.63 -9.54
N GLY A 243 -15.59 21.32 -10.49
CA GLY A 243 -15.48 22.79 -10.53
C GLY A 243 -14.35 23.37 -9.69
N LYS A 244 -13.49 22.52 -9.09
CA LYS A 244 -12.29 22.89 -8.33
C LYS A 244 -11.09 22.03 -8.72
N GLU A 245 -11.12 21.47 -9.93
CA GLU A 245 -10.11 20.52 -10.40
C GLU A 245 -8.72 21.13 -10.53
N GLU A 246 -8.61 22.45 -10.58
CA GLU A 246 -7.33 23.17 -10.61
C GLU A 246 -6.47 22.91 -9.36
N MET A 247 -7.10 22.54 -8.23
CA MET A 247 -6.39 22.20 -6.98
C MET A 247 -5.83 20.77 -6.97
N ILE A 248 -6.38 19.89 -7.82
CA ILE A 248 -5.99 18.48 -7.90
C ILE A 248 -4.70 18.35 -8.72
N THR A 249 -3.78 17.52 -8.28
CA THR A 249 -2.52 17.21 -8.99
C THR A 249 -2.52 15.74 -9.42
N TYR A 250 -3.19 15.44 -10.52
CA TYR A 250 -3.16 14.12 -11.15
C TYR A 250 -2.37 14.19 -12.46
N ALA A 251 -1.44 13.25 -12.65
CA ALA A 251 -0.56 13.25 -13.80
C ALA A 251 -0.09 11.86 -14.24
N GLU A 252 0.04 11.67 -15.54
CA GLU A 252 0.62 10.50 -16.19
C GLU A 252 1.86 10.93 -16.97
N ILE A 253 3.05 10.43 -16.63
CA ILE A 253 4.32 10.86 -17.22
C ILE A 253 5.04 9.67 -17.86
N GLY A 254 5.07 9.64 -19.18
CA GLY A 254 5.74 8.57 -19.94
C GLY A 254 5.13 7.19 -19.72
N CYS A 255 3.86 7.12 -19.37
CA CYS A 255 3.11 5.87 -19.25
C CYS A 255 2.84 5.26 -20.63
N THR A 256 2.71 3.94 -20.70
CA THR A 256 2.54 3.17 -21.93
C THR A 256 1.48 2.08 -21.78
N GLY A 257 1.17 1.41 -22.88
CA GLY A 257 0.14 0.37 -22.94
C GLY A 257 -1.21 0.91 -23.40
N PRO A 258 -2.17 0.02 -23.71
CA PRO A 258 -3.44 0.42 -24.32
C PRO A 258 -4.25 1.37 -23.45
N GLY A 259 -4.18 1.19 -22.12
CA GLY A 259 -4.88 2.04 -21.15
C GLY A 259 -4.26 3.44 -20.97
N ALA A 260 -3.10 3.73 -21.55
CA ALA A 260 -2.42 5.02 -21.49
C ALA A 260 -2.78 5.95 -22.66
N ASP A 261 -3.87 5.71 -23.38
CA ASP A 261 -4.35 6.59 -24.43
C ASP A 261 -4.90 7.90 -23.81
N MET A 262 -4.19 8.99 -24.06
CA MET A 262 -4.50 10.33 -23.53
C MET A 262 -5.59 11.07 -24.32
N SER A 263 -6.05 10.53 -25.44
CA SER A 263 -6.96 11.24 -26.38
C SER A 263 -8.31 11.67 -25.75
N LYS A 264 -8.74 10.95 -24.72
CA LYS A 264 -10.01 11.20 -24.00
C LYS A 264 -9.83 11.45 -22.51
N ARG A 265 -8.58 11.68 -22.06
CA ARG A 265 -8.28 12.04 -20.66
C ARG A 265 -8.96 13.36 -20.28
N VAL A 266 -9.25 13.52 -19.00
CA VAL A 266 -9.79 14.77 -18.48
C VAL A 266 -8.83 15.93 -18.77
N LYS A 267 -9.38 17.09 -19.17
CA LYS A 267 -8.55 18.25 -19.57
C LYS A 267 -7.83 18.93 -18.40
N TRP A 268 -8.23 18.64 -17.18
CA TRP A 268 -7.64 19.20 -15.96
C TRP A 268 -6.47 18.36 -15.42
N GLU A 269 -6.15 17.24 -16.05
CA GLU A 269 -4.92 16.52 -15.75
C GLU A 269 -3.70 17.43 -15.89
N LYS A 270 -2.75 17.32 -14.95
CA LYS A 270 -1.61 18.26 -14.88
C LYS A 270 -0.46 17.85 -15.77
N ASN A 271 0.07 18.83 -16.50
CA ASN A 271 1.38 18.75 -17.13
C ASN A 271 2.41 19.31 -16.16
N LEU A 272 3.08 18.42 -15.42
CA LEU A 272 4.11 18.81 -14.47
C LEU A 272 5.41 19.18 -15.19
N SER A 273 6.11 20.20 -14.70
CA SER A 273 7.46 20.56 -15.14
C SER A 273 8.47 19.46 -14.80
N GLU A 274 9.61 19.43 -15.49
CA GLU A 274 10.69 18.48 -15.23
C GLU A 274 11.15 18.54 -13.76
N GLU A 275 11.17 19.73 -13.17
CA GLU A 275 11.56 19.92 -11.77
C GLU A 275 10.52 19.34 -10.81
N GLU A 276 9.23 19.57 -11.01
CA GLU A 276 8.16 18.99 -10.22
C GLU A 276 8.19 17.46 -10.31
N VAL A 277 8.34 16.92 -11.52
CA VAL A 277 8.50 15.47 -11.73
C VAL A 277 9.71 14.96 -10.95
N ARG A 278 10.86 15.63 -11.05
CA ARG A 278 12.09 15.24 -10.36
C ARG A 278 11.90 15.20 -8.85
N GLN A 279 11.23 16.19 -8.26
CA GLN A 279 10.95 16.26 -6.83
C GLN A 279 10.07 15.12 -6.35
N LEU A 280 9.09 14.71 -7.13
CA LEU A 280 8.14 13.67 -6.78
C LEU A 280 8.69 12.24 -7.01
N VAL A 281 9.38 12.01 -8.14
CA VAL A 281 9.78 10.64 -8.51
C VAL A 281 11.11 10.19 -7.90
N ARG A 282 11.93 11.10 -7.38
CA ARG A 282 13.20 10.72 -6.74
C ARG A 282 12.98 10.40 -5.27
N VAL A 283 13.22 9.14 -4.91
CA VAL A 283 13.04 8.61 -3.55
C VAL A 283 13.69 9.52 -2.49
N HIS A 284 14.97 9.89 -2.70
CA HIS A 284 15.71 10.73 -1.75
C HIS A 284 15.20 12.18 -1.66
N LEU A 285 14.47 12.69 -2.66
CA LEU A 285 13.86 14.01 -2.61
C LEU A 285 12.45 13.99 -2.03
N PHE A 286 11.68 12.95 -2.33
CA PHE A 286 10.29 12.91 -1.93
C PHE A 286 10.08 12.31 -0.54
N ILE A 287 10.68 11.17 -0.23
CA ILE A 287 10.39 10.45 1.04
C ILE A 287 11.63 10.13 1.90
N ASN A 288 12.85 10.16 1.36
CA ASN A 288 14.04 9.62 2.02
C ASN A 288 15.15 10.67 2.21
N GLN A 289 14.80 11.90 2.53
CA GLN A 289 15.76 13.00 2.74
C GLN A 289 16.73 12.71 3.90
N GLU A 290 16.27 11.97 4.91
CA GLU A 290 17.05 11.58 6.10
C GLU A 290 17.77 10.24 5.95
N MET A 291 17.71 9.61 4.76
CA MET A 291 18.34 8.31 4.46
C MET A 291 17.84 7.14 5.34
N TRP A 292 16.62 7.23 5.89
CA TRP A 292 16.05 6.22 6.78
C TRP A 292 15.93 4.82 6.13
N MET A 293 15.77 4.75 4.82
CA MET A 293 15.71 3.46 4.10
C MET A 293 17.06 2.73 4.14
N GLN A 294 18.18 3.46 4.12
CA GLN A 294 19.52 2.88 4.23
C GLN A 294 19.75 2.30 5.62
N GLU A 295 19.24 2.94 6.67
CA GLU A 295 19.31 2.42 8.05
C GLU A 295 18.52 1.12 8.18
N GLN A 296 17.32 1.03 7.60
CA GLN A 296 16.52 -0.20 7.56
C GLN A 296 17.24 -1.36 6.85
N LEU A 297 17.83 -1.09 5.68
CA LEU A 297 18.57 -2.10 4.93
C LEU A 297 19.85 -2.54 5.66
N HIS A 298 20.51 -1.63 6.34
CA HIS A 298 21.68 -1.94 7.16
C HIS A 298 21.31 -2.86 8.32
N ALA A 299 20.18 -2.62 8.98
CA ALA A 299 19.68 -3.49 10.05
C ALA A 299 19.49 -4.95 9.60
N LEU A 300 19.02 -5.17 8.36
CA LEU A 300 18.92 -6.52 7.79
C LEU A 300 20.27 -7.21 7.61
N THR A 301 21.34 -6.46 7.28
CA THR A 301 22.65 -7.04 7.02
C THR A 301 23.40 -7.41 8.30
N ILE A 302 23.20 -6.66 9.38
CA ILE A 302 23.85 -6.93 10.68
C ILE A 302 23.15 -8.11 11.39
N SER A 303 21.85 -8.24 11.24
CA SER A 303 21.05 -9.27 11.92
C SER A 303 20.91 -10.57 11.13
N GLY A 304 21.59 -10.69 9.98
CA GLY A 304 21.68 -11.95 9.24
C GLY A 304 22.31 -13.06 10.09
N PRO A 305 22.03 -14.34 9.83
CA PRO A 305 22.53 -15.41 10.66
C PRO A 305 24.06 -15.32 10.73
N HIS A 306 24.60 -15.07 11.91
CA HIS A 306 26.00 -15.39 12.22
C HIS A 306 26.16 -16.89 11.92
N MET A 307 26.75 -17.22 10.77
CA MET A 307 27.33 -18.54 10.61
C MET A 307 28.36 -18.69 11.75
N LEU A 308 27.94 -19.42 12.76
CA LEU A 308 28.89 -19.95 13.73
C LEU A 308 29.91 -20.73 12.91
N MET A 309 31.08 -20.13 12.67
CA MET A 309 32.27 -20.92 12.35
C MET A 309 32.57 -21.72 13.60
N GLU A 310 32.12 -22.97 13.61
CA GLU A 310 32.65 -23.96 14.52
C GLU A 310 34.14 -24.08 14.24
N LYS A 311 34.94 -23.86 15.31
CA LYS A 311 36.35 -24.18 15.35
C LYS A 311 36.53 -25.67 15.65
#